data_f36321cc565c4ed454b9b1ba0545ac44
#
_entry.id   f36321cc565c4ed454b9b1ba0545ac44
#
_cell.length_a   1.000
_cell.length_b   1.000
_cell.length_c   1.000
_cell.angle_alpha   90.00
_cell.angle_beta   90.00
_cell.angle_gamma   90.00
#
_symmetry.space_group_name_H-M   'P 1'
#
loop_
_entity.id
_entity.type
_entity.pdbx_description
1 polymer ?
#
loop_
_entity_poly.entity_id
_entity_poly.type
_entity_poly.pdbx_seq_one_letter_code
_entity_poly.pdbx_strand_id
1 'polypeptide(L)'
;MTVLSENEKLNDYLASWELSKPQLLAQTMTSRIYTVIHDNEKVILKLLSSSEADEQRGAVALRYFDGHGAVKLLRYDDGAQLMEYASGNALVTLVERGEDENATRIIAQVIKQLHSVSQDAPYDGMVMLDCWFRALLEKAAGEKQAGIDSIYVRGASLAERLLVDQQEIRVLHGDIHHYNIRYSPRGWLAFDPKGVVGERTYDCANTLCNPVMPELVHNETRLLKNATILADTLALELRRVLAFTFIYACLNASWWTRLSEREGADDIVRWHLNVAKIIEPHIQMLWNKTC
;
A
#
# COMPACT_ATOMS: atom_id res chain seq x y z
N MET A 1 -9.67 -22.92 23.38
CA MET A 1 -8.23 -22.69 23.13
C MET A 1 -7.78 -21.55 24.02
N THR A 2 -6.82 -21.79 24.90
CA THR A 2 -6.25 -20.75 25.77
C THR A 2 -5.49 -19.76 24.88
N VAL A 3 -5.85 -18.48 24.94
CA VAL A 3 -5.08 -17.42 24.24
C VAL A 3 -3.72 -17.35 24.93
N LEU A 4 -2.66 -17.76 24.27
CA LEU A 4 -1.28 -17.63 24.75
C LEU A 4 -0.98 -16.16 25.05
N SER A 5 -0.25 -15.89 26.10
CA SER A 5 0.27 -14.55 26.32
C SER A 5 1.24 -14.18 25.19
N GLU A 6 1.37 -12.90 24.89
CA GLU A 6 2.22 -12.43 23.80
C GLU A 6 3.69 -12.86 23.95
N ASN A 7 4.17 -12.98 25.17
CA ASN A 7 5.53 -13.48 25.47
C ASN A 7 5.63 -15.00 25.23
N GLU A 8 4.61 -15.77 25.53
CA GLU A 8 4.56 -17.20 25.22
C GLU A 8 4.60 -17.41 23.71
N LYS A 9 3.78 -16.67 22.95
CA LYS A 9 3.80 -16.72 21.49
C LYS A 9 5.18 -16.39 20.90
N LEU A 10 5.86 -15.34 21.39
CA LEU A 10 7.22 -15.04 20.97
C LEU A 10 8.18 -16.20 21.24
N ASN A 11 8.16 -16.76 22.45
CA ASN A 11 9.06 -17.84 22.84
C ASN A 11 8.82 -19.10 22.01
N ASP A 12 7.57 -19.42 21.70
CA ASP A 12 7.20 -20.56 20.84
C ASP A 12 7.80 -20.41 19.43
N TYR A 13 7.71 -19.21 18.82
CA TYR A 13 8.32 -18.96 17.52
C TYR A 13 9.85 -18.93 17.56
N LEU A 14 10.44 -18.38 18.62
CA LEU A 14 11.90 -18.43 18.81
C LEU A 14 12.41 -19.88 18.86
N ALA A 15 11.71 -20.76 19.58
CA ALA A 15 12.07 -22.17 19.67
C ALA A 15 11.79 -22.95 18.38
N SER A 16 10.56 -22.82 17.81
CA SER A 16 10.13 -23.63 16.67
C SER A 16 10.81 -23.23 15.35
N TRP A 17 11.22 -21.98 15.23
CA TRP A 17 11.92 -21.47 14.03
C TRP A 17 13.42 -21.29 14.22
N GLU A 18 13.98 -21.75 15.36
CA GLU A 18 15.41 -21.69 15.70
C GLU A 18 15.97 -20.25 15.65
N LEU A 19 15.17 -19.31 16.21
CA LEU A 19 15.51 -17.89 16.23
C LEU A 19 16.14 -17.49 17.56
N SER A 20 16.99 -16.49 17.54
CA SER A 20 17.64 -15.99 18.75
C SER A 20 17.72 -14.46 18.78
N LYS A 21 18.10 -13.91 19.95
CA LYS A 21 18.35 -12.48 20.18
C LYS A 21 17.20 -11.56 19.73
N PRO A 22 15.95 -11.78 20.16
CA PRO A 22 14.84 -10.93 19.81
C PRO A 22 15.02 -9.52 20.35
N GLN A 23 14.80 -8.51 19.49
CA GLN A 23 14.77 -7.11 19.85
C GLN A 23 13.52 -6.49 19.25
N LEU A 24 12.63 -5.94 20.09
CA LEU A 24 11.42 -5.27 19.60
C LEU A 24 11.81 -4.05 18.75
N LEU A 25 11.35 -4.01 17.52
CA LEU A 25 11.58 -2.92 16.57
C LEU A 25 10.39 -1.96 16.51
N ALA A 26 9.18 -2.52 16.46
CA ALA A 26 7.94 -1.74 16.38
C ALA A 26 6.75 -2.56 16.89
N GLN A 27 5.69 -1.85 17.27
CA GLN A 27 4.39 -2.41 17.57
C GLN A 27 3.34 -1.65 16.80
N THR A 28 2.47 -2.38 16.08
CA THR A 28 1.32 -1.86 15.35
C THR A 28 0.03 -2.35 16.00
N MET A 29 -1.12 -2.00 15.43
CA MET A 29 -2.40 -2.51 15.91
C MET A 29 -2.57 -4.03 15.65
N THR A 30 -1.95 -4.53 14.57
CA THR A 30 -2.13 -5.91 14.09
C THR A 30 -0.93 -6.80 14.34
N SER A 31 0.22 -6.24 14.74
CA SER A 31 1.45 -7.01 14.84
C SER A 31 2.50 -6.42 15.77
N ARG A 32 3.41 -7.28 16.23
CA ARG A 32 4.69 -6.89 16.84
C ARG A 32 5.82 -7.32 15.92
N ILE A 33 6.75 -6.41 15.71
CA ILE A 33 7.85 -6.58 14.77
C ILE A 33 9.16 -6.63 15.58
N TYR A 34 9.87 -7.74 15.42
CA TYR A 34 11.17 -7.96 16.07
C TYR A 34 12.27 -8.11 15.03
N THR A 35 13.47 -7.65 15.37
CA THR A 35 14.67 -8.20 14.75
C THR A 35 15.09 -9.43 15.53
N VAL A 36 15.48 -10.47 14.81
CA VAL A 36 15.97 -11.74 15.36
C VAL A 36 17.19 -12.22 14.56
N ILE A 37 17.91 -13.21 15.07
CA ILE A 37 18.98 -13.89 14.33
C ILE A 37 18.46 -15.26 13.90
N HIS A 38 18.58 -15.57 12.62
CA HIS A 38 18.31 -16.84 11.97
C HIS A 38 19.49 -17.17 11.04
N ASP A 39 20.07 -18.35 11.17
CA ASP A 39 21.25 -18.79 10.39
C ASP A 39 22.42 -17.78 10.38
N ASN A 40 22.70 -17.16 11.53
CA ASN A 40 23.68 -16.09 11.74
C ASN A 40 23.37 -14.75 11.02
N GLU A 41 22.23 -14.64 10.38
CA GLU A 41 21.78 -13.41 9.72
C GLU A 41 20.69 -12.70 10.55
N LYS A 42 20.68 -11.38 10.46
CA LYS A 42 19.63 -10.57 11.09
C LYS A 42 18.42 -10.52 10.17
N VAL A 43 17.27 -10.95 10.68
CA VAL A 43 16.00 -11.01 9.95
C VAL A 43 14.86 -10.37 10.75
N ILE A 44 13.71 -10.17 10.14
CA ILE A 44 12.51 -9.64 10.79
C ILE A 44 11.55 -10.79 11.11
N LEU A 45 11.13 -10.85 12.37
CA LEU A 45 9.99 -11.66 12.83
C LEU A 45 8.80 -10.73 13.09
N LYS A 46 7.74 -10.84 12.29
CA LYS A 46 6.47 -10.15 12.47
C LYS A 46 5.49 -11.12 13.11
N LEU A 47 5.14 -10.90 14.40
CA LEU A 47 4.12 -11.67 15.11
C LEU A 47 2.77 -11.00 14.91
N LEU A 48 1.81 -11.73 14.40
CA LEU A 48 0.45 -11.24 14.12
C LEU A 48 -0.40 -11.32 15.39
N SER A 49 -1.11 -10.25 15.73
CA SER A 49 -1.99 -10.19 16.90
C SER A 49 -3.27 -10.97 16.69
N SER A 50 -3.73 -11.09 15.44
CA SER A 50 -4.87 -11.88 14.99
C SER A 50 -4.59 -12.43 13.60
N SER A 51 -5.33 -13.47 13.19
CA SER A 51 -5.30 -13.99 11.82
C SER A 51 -6.10 -13.07 10.89
N GLU A 52 -5.69 -11.80 10.77
CA GLU A 52 -6.35 -10.87 9.87
C GLU A 52 -6.07 -11.26 8.42
N ALA A 53 -7.12 -11.28 7.60
CA ALA A 53 -7.04 -11.64 6.19
C ALA A 53 -6.03 -10.78 5.41
N ASP A 54 -5.83 -9.52 5.80
CA ASP A 54 -4.88 -8.60 5.17
C ASP A 54 -3.43 -9.06 5.35
N GLU A 55 -3.10 -9.57 6.53
CA GLU A 55 -1.76 -10.07 6.84
C GLU A 55 -1.45 -11.38 6.09
N GLN A 56 -2.44 -12.26 5.96
CA GLN A 56 -2.32 -13.48 5.16
C GLN A 56 -2.10 -13.15 3.68
N ARG A 57 -2.90 -12.22 3.13
CA ARG A 57 -2.73 -11.74 1.75
C ARG A 57 -1.36 -11.12 1.51
N GLY A 58 -0.86 -10.34 2.48
CA GLY A 58 0.48 -9.77 2.44
C GLY A 58 1.57 -10.83 2.32
N ALA A 59 1.47 -11.93 3.07
CA ALA A 59 2.41 -13.05 2.98
C ALA A 59 2.35 -13.74 1.61
N VAL A 60 1.15 -13.94 1.05
CA VAL A 60 0.98 -14.50 -0.31
C VAL A 60 1.63 -13.60 -1.35
N ALA A 61 1.45 -12.27 -1.25
CA ALA A 61 2.07 -11.30 -2.15
C ALA A 61 3.60 -11.30 -2.04
N LEU A 62 4.18 -11.33 -0.83
CA LEU A 62 5.63 -11.42 -0.65
C LEU A 62 6.21 -12.71 -1.25
N ARG A 63 5.52 -13.84 -1.09
CA ARG A 63 5.91 -15.11 -1.71
C ARG A 63 5.88 -15.01 -3.24
N TYR A 64 4.84 -14.38 -3.80
CA TYR A 64 4.71 -14.15 -5.23
C TYR A 64 5.84 -13.28 -5.78
N PHE A 65 6.16 -12.17 -5.10
CA PHE A 65 7.24 -11.26 -5.51
C PHE A 65 8.64 -11.92 -5.40
N ASP A 66 8.81 -12.87 -4.52
CA ASP A 66 10.05 -13.66 -4.32
C ASP A 66 11.32 -12.79 -4.33
N GLY A 67 11.28 -11.66 -3.66
CA GLY A 67 12.40 -10.72 -3.58
C GLY A 67 12.55 -9.77 -4.77
N HIS A 68 11.69 -9.82 -5.80
CA HIS A 68 11.70 -8.86 -6.90
C HIS A 68 11.09 -7.53 -6.43
N GLY A 69 11.93 -6.56 -6.10
CA GLY A 69 11.49 -5.25 -5.58
C GLY A 69 10.92 -5.30 -4.16
N ALA A 70 10.80 -6.46 -3.54
CA ALA A 70 10.32 -6.64 -2.17
C ALA A 70 11.31 -7.41 -1.31
N VAL A 71 11.14 -7.33 0.02
CA VAL A 71 11.83 -8.22 0.96
C VAL A 71 11.39 -9.66 0.74
N LYS A 72 12.31 -10.62 0.93
CA LYS A 72 11.97 -12.04 0.83
C LYS A 72 11.17 -12.49 2.05
N LEU A 73 10.12 -13.30 1.82
CA LEU A 73 9.44 -14.06 2.85
C LEU A 73 10.23 -15.38 3.05
N LEU A 74 10.79 -15.57 4.24
CA LEU A 74 11.62 -16.73 4.57
C LEU A 74 10.78 -17.87 5.16
N ARG A 75 9.86 -17.53 6.08
CA ARG A 75 8.88 -18.46 6.68
C ARG A 75 7.56 -17.76 6.93
N TYR A 76 6.50 -18.52 6.94
CA TYR A 76 5.14 -18.02 7.20
C TYR A 76 4.26 -19.13 7.77
N ASP A 77 3.47 -18.77 8.76
CA ASP A 77 2.26 -19.46 9.19
C ASP A 77 1.19 -18.44 9.62
N ASP A 78 0.03 -18.92 10.09
CA ASP A 78 -1.11 -18.05 10.44
C ASP A 78 -0.83 -17.07 11.60
N GLY A 79 0.26 -17.22 12.30
CA GLY A 79 0.60 -16.42 13.48
C GLY A 79 1.85 -15.55 13.31
N ALA A 80 2.68 -15.79 12.29
CA ALA A 80 3.93 -15.08 12.13
C ALA A 80 4.49 -15.08 10.70
N GLN A 81 5.30 -14.07 10.40
CA GLN A 81 6.09 -13.96 9.17
C GLN A 81 7.55 -13.75 9.52
N LEU A 82 8.44 -14.54 8.93
CA LEU A 82 9.88 -14.32 8.98
C LEU A 82 10.33 -13.76 7.64
N MET A 83 10.96 -12.59 7.65
CA MET A 83 11.29 -11.85 6.44
C MET A 83 12.73 -11.36 6.45
N GLU A 84 13.28 -11.14 5.25
CA GLU A 84 14.54 -10.43 5.05
C GLU A 84 14.54 -9.07 5.76
N TYR A 85 15.67 -8.70 6.34
CA TYR A 85 15.84 -7.40 6.98
C TYR A 85 16.49 -6.37 6.03
N ALA A 86 15.70 -5.45 5.51
CA ALA A 86 16.21 -4.27 4.82
C ALA A 86 16.75 -3.27 5.85
N SER A 87 18.06 -3.34 6.12
CA SER A 87 18.71 -2.69 7.28
C SER A 87 19.00 -1.20 7.10
N GLY A 88 18.89 -0.67 5.88
CA GLY A 88 19.18 0.72 5.58
C GLY A 88 18.05 1.69 5.97
N ASN A 89 18.19 2.95 5.55
CA ASN A 89 17.21 3.99 5.82
C ASN A 89 15.88 3.73 5.10
N ALA A 90 14.78 4.22 5.68
CA ALA A 90 13.50 4.29 4.99
C ALA A 90 13.57 5.36 3.87
N LEU A 91 12.82 5.16 2.80
CA LEU A 91 12.85 6.06 1.64
C LEU A 91 12.38 7.48 1.98
N VAL A 92 11.51 7.64 2.96
CA VAL A 92 11.07 8.95 3.45
C VAL A 92 12.23 9.86 3.84
N THR A 93 13.36 9.32 4.27
CA THR A 93 14.54 10.13 4.62
C THR A 93 15.12 10.93 3.45
N LEU A 94 14.86 10.54 2.21
CA LEU A 94 15.21 11.34 1.04
C LEU A 94 14.30 12.56 0.92
N VAL A 95 12.98 12.38 1.15
CA VAL A 95 12.03 13.49 1.13
C VAL A 95 12.36 14.52 2.21
N GLU A 96 12.71 14.07 3.43
CA GLU A 96 13.15 14.92 4.53
C GLU A 96 14.40 15.75 4.19
N ARG A 97 15.21 15.29 3.23
CA ARG A 97 16.39 16.00 2.69
C ARG A 97 16.08 16.85 1.47
N GLY A 98 14.81 16.95 1.06
CA GLY A 98 14.41 17.71 -0.12
C GLY A 98 14.53 16.96 -1.45
N GLU A 99 14.75 15.64 -1.41
CA GLU A 99 14.91 14.79 -2.59
C GLU A 99 13.61 14.07 -3.01
N ASP A 100 12.46 14.74 -2.92
CA ASP A 100 11.13 14.15 -3.14
C ASP A 100 10.96 13.51 -4.54
N GLU A 101 11.44 14.18 -5.59
CA GLU A 101 11.40 13.63 -6.95
C GLU A 101 12.28 12.39 -7.12
N ASN A 102 13.45 12.38 -6.47
CA ASN A 102 14.32 11.21 -6.47
C ASN A 102 13.66 10.03 -5.75
N ALA A 103 13.03 10.29 -4.61
CA ALA A 103 12.23 9.28 -3.90
C ALA A 103 11.10 8.73 -4.78
N THR A 104 10.38 9.59 -5.51
CA THR A 104 9.33 9.16 -6.45
C THR A 104 9.87 8.29 -7.59
N ARG A 105 11.03 8.62 -8.17
CA ARG A 105 11.68 7.77 -9.19
C ARG A 105 12.09 6.40 -8.63
N ILE A 106 12.57 6.36 -7.39
CA ILE A 106 12.90 5.10 -6.70
C ILE A 106 11.63 4.25 -6.50
N ILE A 107 10.53 4.85 -6.04
CA ILE A 107 9.24 4.13 -5.91
C ILE A 107 8.82 3.55 -7.26
N ALA A 108 8.88 4.33 -8.35
CA ALA A 108 8.55 3.84 -9.69
C ALA A 108 9.43 2.65 -10.10
N GLN A 109 10.73 2.68 -9.78
CA GLN A 109 11.63 1.55 -10.07
C GLN A 109 11.28 0.31 -9.25
N VAL A 110 10.93 0.48 -7.96
CA VAL A 110 10.47 -0.63 -7.11
C VAL A 110 9.17 -1.22 -7.65
N ILE A 111 8.18 -0.40 -8.00
CA ILE A 111 6.93 -0.85 -8.64
C ILE A 111 7.24 -1.63 -9.93
N LYS A 112 8.15 -1.13 -10.76
CA LYS A 112 8.55 -1.81 -12.00
C LYS A 112 9.14 -3.21 -11.73
N GLN A 113 9.93 -3.36 -10.66
CA GLN A 113 10.48 -4.65 -10.25
C GLN A 113 9.37 -5.59 -9.74
N LEU A 114 8.47 -5.12 -8.87
CA LEU A 114 7.32 -5.90 -8.40
C LEU A 114 6.47 -6.42 -9.56
N HIS A 115 6.17 -5.56 -10.54
CA HIS A 115 5.34 -5.90 -11.70
C HIS A 115 6.09 -6.66 -12.80
N SER A 116 7.39 -6.90 -12.66
CA SER A 116 8.18 -7.71 -13.61
C SER A 116 8.01 -9.21 -13.39
N VAL A 117 7.43 -9.63 -12.27
CA VAL A 117 7.16 -11.04 -12.00
C VAL A 117 6.15 -11.56 -13.00
N SER A 118 6.51 -12.64 -13.71
CA SER A 118 5.74 -13.20 -14.83
C SER A 118 4.99 -14.48 -14.49
N GLN A 119 4.99 -14.90 -13.23
CA GLN A 119 4.22 -16.04 -12.76
C GLN A 119 2.71 -15.73 -12.80
N ASP A 120 1.90 -16.79 -12.95
CA ASP A 120 0.45 -16.62 -12.79
C ASP A 120 0.12 -16.12 -11.40
N ALA A 121 -0.77 -15.13 -11.33
CA ALA A 121 -1.18 -14.55 -10.06
C ALA A 121 -1.86 -15.64 -9.20
N PRO A 122 -1.44 -15.81 -7.92
CA PRO A 122 -2.13 -16.71 -7.00
C PRO A 122 -3.44 -16.04 -6.56
N TYR A 123 -4.49 -16.19 -7.36
CA TYR A 123 -5.82 -15.60 -7.06
C TYR A 123 -6.35 -16.09 -5.70
N ASP A 124 -6.05 -17.33 -5.33
CA ASP A 124 -6.35 -17.85 -4.00
C ASP A 124 -5.51 -17.15 -2.94
N GLY A 125 -6.15 -16.53 -1.97
CA GLY A 125 -5.49 -15.81 -0.88
C GLY A 125 -5.15 -14.34 -1.19
N MET A 126 -5.64 -13.79 -2.31
CA MET A 126 -5.55 -12.36 -2.63
C MET A 126 -6.94 -11.71 -2.77
N VAL A 127 -6.99 -10.39 -2.83
CA VAL A 127 -8.22 -9.63 -3.04
C VAL A 127 -8.21 -8.96 -4.41
N MET A 128 -9.28 -9.11 -5.16
CA MET A 128 -9.46 -8.40 -6.43
C MET A 128 -9.79 -6.93 -6.18
N LEU A 129 -9.38 -6.07 -7.12
CA LEU A 129 -9.52 -4.62 -6.97
C LEU A 129 -10.97 -4.15 -6.82
N ASP A 130 -11.95 -4.84 -7.41
CA ASP A 130 -13.38 -4.59 -7.22
C ASP A 130 -13.84 -4.82 -5.77
N CYS A 131 -13.40 -5.92 -5.16
CA CYS A 131 -13.62 -6.19 -3.74
C CYS A 131 -12.87 -5.19 -2.84
N TRP A 132 -11.68 -4.77 -3.25
CA TRP A 132 -10.88 -3.79 -2.54
C TRP A 132 -11.58 -2.42 -2.47
N PHE A 133 -12.28 -2.02 -3.54
CA PHE A 133 -13.04 -0.76 -3.60
C PHE A 133 -14.39 -0.80 -2.89
N ARG A 134 -14.81 -1.94 -2.32
CA ARG A 134 -16.14 -2.11 -1.71
C ARG A 134 -16.53 -0.99 -0.75
N ALA A 135 -15.61 -0.53 0.12
CA ALA A 135 -15.93 0.52 1.09
C ALA A 135 -16.35 1.84 0.43
N LEU A 136 -15.69 2.21 -0.66
CA LEU A 136 -16.05 3.40 -1.44
C LEU A 136 -17.40 3.22 -2.15
N LEU A 137 -17.60 2.05 -2.78
CA LEU A 137 -18.84 1.76 -3.53
C LEU A 137 -20.07 1.75 -2.60
N GLU A 138 -19.97 1.15 -1.42
CA GLU A 138 -21.05 1.12 -0.43
C GLU A 138 -21.35 2.51 0.13
N LYS A 139 -20.31 3.33 0.45
CA LYS A 139 -20.50 4.70 0.90
C LYS A 139 -21.18 5.55 -0.16
N ALA A 140 -20.72 5.47 -1.40
CA ALA A 140 -21.30 6.19 -2.53
C ALA A 140 -22.75 5.79 -2.80
N ALA A 141 -23.08 4.51 -2.72
CA ALA A 141 -24.43 3.99 -2.89
C ALA A 141 -25.39 4.58 -1.85
N GLY A 142 -24.99 4.62 -0.58
CA GLY A 142 -25.79 5.25 0.49
C GLY A 142 -26.03 6.74 0.28
N GLU A 143 -25.01 7.48 -0.13
CA GLU A 143 -25.14 8.92 -0.41
C GLU A 143 -25.99 9.20 -1.66
N LYS A 144 -25.83 8.42 -2.72
CA LYS A 144 -26.66 8.51 -3.92
C LYS A 144 -28.13 8.23 -3.63
N GLN A 145 -28.41 7.24 -2.80
CA GLN A 145 -29.78 6.95 -2.35
C GLN A 145 -30.39 8.10 -1.54
N ALA A 146 -29.57 8.84 -0.79
CA ALA A 146 -29.97 10.05 -0.07
C ALA A 146 -30.04 11.31 -0.96
N GLY A 147 -29.81 11.19 -2.28
CA GLY A 147 -29.81 12.31 -3.22
C GLY A 147 -28.59 13.25 -3.09
N ILE A 148 -27.50 12.78 -2.50
CA ILE A 148 -26.27 13.55 -2.27
C ILE A 148 -25.30 13.30 -3.43
N ASP A 149 -24.95 14.37 -4.17
CA ASP A 149 -23.82 14.34 -5.12
C ASP A 149 -22.53 14.71 -4.40
N SER A 150 -21.79 13.70 -3.99
CA SER A 150 -20.55 13.86 -3.23
C SER A 150 -19.31 13.44 -4.03
N ILE A 151 -18.15 13.80 -3.49
CA ILE A 151 -16.86 13.34 -4.03
C ILE A 151 -16.74 11.81 -4.00
N TYR A 152 -17.39 11.13 -3.05
CA TYR A 152 -17.41 9.66 -2.99
C TYR A 152 -18.25 9.06 -4.12
N VAL A 153 -19.38 9.68 -4.47
CA VAL A 153 -20.21 9.25 -5.60
C VAL A 153 -19.44 9.38 -6.92
N ARG A 154 -18.72 10.48 -7.11
CA ARG A 154 -17.88 10.68 -8.29
C ARG A 154 -16.68 9.72 -8.33
N GLY A 155 -16.03 9.48 -7.18
CA GLY A 155 -14.96 8.50 -7.03
C GLY A 155 -15.40 7.07 -7.36
N ALA A 156 -16.57 6.67 -6.86
CA ALA A 156 -17.17 5.36 -7.13
C ALA A 156 -17.52 5.19 -8.62
N SER A 157 -18.17 6.20 -9.24
CA SER A 157 -18.46 6.17 -10.67
C SER A 157 -17.21 6.03 -11.54
N LEU A 158 -16.11 6.68 -11.16
CA LEU A 158 -14.83 6.55 -11.83
C LEU A 158 -14.22 5.16 -11.61
N ALA A 159 -14.30 4.63 -10.40
CA ALA A 159 -13.84 3.29 -10.06
C ALA A 159 -14.57 2.21 -10.88
N GLU A 160 -15.90 2.27 -10.93
CA GLU A 160 -16.73 1.34 -11.75
C GLU A 160 -16.30 1.36 -13.23
N ARG A 161 -16.04 2.52 -13.80
CA ARG A 161 -15.56 2.67 -15.19
C ARG A 161 -14.20 2.02 -15.41
N LEU A 162 -13.23 2.25 -14.50
CA LEU A 162 -11.89 1.67 -14.62
C LEU A 162 -11.88 0.17 -14.35
N LEU A 163 -12.76 -0.35 -13.49
CA LEU A 163 -12.90 -1.79 -13.25
C LEU A 163 -13.42 -2.54 -14.47
N VAL A 164 -14.25 -1.91 -15.31
CA VAL A 164 -14.71 -2.50 -16.58
C VAL A 164 -13.60 -2.52 -17.64
N ASP A 165 -12.70 -1.55 -17.63
CA ASP A 165 -11.62 -1.36 -18.61
C ASP A 165 -10.24 -1.48 -17.95
N GLN A 166 -10.02 -2.49 -17.12
CA GLN A 166 -8.73 -2.71 -16.48
C GLN A 166 -7.63 -3.04 -17.51
N GLN A 167 -6.49 -2.39 -17.36
CA GLN A 167 -5.33 -2.59 -18.22
C GLN A 167 -4.21 -3.25 -17.42
N GLU A 168 -3.50 -4.21 -18.08
CA GLU A 168 -2.32 -4.88 -17.50
C GLU A 168 -2.53 -5.31 -16.04
N ILE A 169 -3.42 -6.28 -15.81
CA ILE A 169 -3.68 -6.83 -14.49
C ILE A 169 -2.41 -7.51 -13.94
N ARG A 170 -2.06 -7.17 -12.69
CA ARG A 170 -0.90 -7.69 -11.96
C ARG A 170 -1.25 -7.95 -10.51
N VAL A 171 -0.38 -8.70 -9.82
CA VAL A 171 -0.32 -8.66 -8.36
C VAL A 171 0.30 -7.33 -7.97
N LEU A 172 -0.39 -6.63 -7.09
CA LEU A 172 -0.05 -5.29 -6.62
C LEU A 172 0.48 -5.35 -5.19
N HIS A 173 1.33 -4.40 -4.87
CA HIS A 173 1.65 -4.14 -3.47
C HIS A 173 0.39 -3.66 -2.71
N GLY A 174 -0.38 -2.78 -3.31
CA GLY A 174 -1.64 -2.26 -2.79
C GLY A 174 -1.50 -1.18 -1.70
N ASP A 175 -0.28 -0.98 -1.16
CA ASP A 175 0.02 0.01 -0.11
C ASP A 175 1.45 0.56 -0.24
N ILE A 176 1.91 0.78 -1.48
CA ILE A 176 3.28 1.24 -1.69
C ILE A 176 3.43 2.75 -1.47
N HIS A 177 4.35 3.12 -0.58
CA HIS A 177 4.68 4.52 -0.26
C HIS A 177 6.04 4.64 0.44
N HIS A 178 6.47 5.85 0.70
CA HIS A 178 7.79 6.22 1.22
C HIS A 178 8.20 5.52 2.53
N TYR A 179 7.24 5.16 3.39
CA TYR A 179 7.51 4.48 4.66
C TYR A 179 7.61 2.96 4.50
N ASN A 180 7.03 2.37 3.43
CA ASN A 180 7.03 0.93 3.13
C ASN A 180 8.17 0.51 2.19
N ILE A 181 9.18 1.37 2.01
CA ILE A 181 10.38 1.07 1.22
C ILE A 181 11.62 1.40 2.04
N ARG A 182 12.56 0.45 2.10
CA ARG A 182 13.84 0.62 2.79
C ARG A 182 15.01 0.18 1.91
N TYR A 183 16.15 0.81 2.15
CA TYR A 183 17.40 0.41 1.48
C TYR A 183 17.97 -0.88 2.06
N SER A 184 18.55 -1.71 1.21
CA SER A 184 19.24 -2.94 1.56
C SER A 184 20.49 -3.12 0.68
N PRO A 185 21.38 -4.09 0.95
CA PRO A 185 22.46 -4.44 0.03
C PRO A 185 21.98 -4.83 -1.39
N ARG A 186 20.72 -5.27 -1.53
CA ARG A 186 20.08 -5.59 -2.82
C ARG A 186 19.41 -4.37 -3.50
N GLY A 187 19.50 -3.17 -2.90
CA GLY A 187 18.84 -1.96 -3.34
C GLY A 187 17.60 -1.62 -2.50
N TRP A 188 16.70 -0.80 -3.05
CA TRP A 188 15.46 -0.39 -2.39
C TRP A 188 14.42 -1.50 -2.48
N LEU A 189 13.88 -1.92 -1.35
CA LEU A 189 12.92 -3.02 -1.24
C LEU A 189 11.65 -2.57 -0.52
N ALA A 190 10.50 -2.95 -1.09
CA ALA A 190 9.20 -2.78 -0.47
C ALA A 190 8.91 -3.88 0.56
N PHE A 191 8.07 -3.58 1.54
CA PHE A 191 7.56 -4.51 2.53
C PHE A 191 6.12 -4.17 2.92
N ASP A 192 5.43 -5.07 3.59
CA ASP A 192 4.03 -4.93 4.04
C ASP A 192 3.00 -4.76 2.91
N PRO A 193 3.03 -5.60 1.85
CA PRO A 193 2.03 -5.55 0.79
C PRO A 193 0.65 -6.00 1.31
N LYS A 194 -0.42 -5.58 0.61
CA LYS A 194 -1.81 -5.93 0.95
C LYS A 194 -2.38 -7.08 0.10
N GLY A 195 -1.62 -7.57 -0.88
CA GLY A 195 -2.04 -8.69 -1.72
C GLY A 195 -3.29 -8.40 -2.53
N VAL A 196 -3.27 -7.32 -3.29
CA VAL A 196 -4.33 -6.91 -4.22
C VAL A 196 -4.01 -7.40 -5.62
N VAL A 197 -5.01 -7.78 -6.41
CA VAL A 197 -4.88 -8.09 -7.83
C VAL A 197 -5.74 -7.13 -8.64
N GLY A 198 -5.16 -6.50 -9.63
CA GLY A 198 -5.87 -5.56 -10.49
C GLY A 198 -4.95 -4.78 -11.42
N GLU A 199 -5.46 -3.69 -11.96
CA GLU A 199 -4.67 -2.84 -12.85
C GLU A 199 -3.43 -2.27 -12.16
N ARG A 200 -2.27 -2.46 -12.78
CA ARG A 200 -0.97 -2.06 -12.21
C ARG A 200 -0.83 -0.57 -11.90
N THR A 201 -1.62 0.28 -12.55
CA THR A 201 -1.63 1.72 -12.32
C THR A 201 -2.06 2.08 -10.89
N TYR A 202 -2.86 1.22 -10.23
CA TYR A 202 -3.31 1.45 -8.86
C TYR A 202 -2.16 1.57 -7.84
N ASP A 203 -1.05 0.86 -8.04
CA ASP A 203 0.12 0.95 -7.14
C ASP A 203 0.76 2.36 -7.11
N CYS A 204 0.50 3.22 -8.08
CA CYS A 204 0.95 4.61 -8.04
C CYS A 204 0.19 5.47 -7.02
N ALA A 205 -1.04 5.09 -6.67
CA ALA A 205 -2.01 5.98 -6.03
C ALA A 205 -1.60 6.40 -4.63
N ASN A 206 -1.22 5.46 -3.76
CA ASN A 206 -0.85 5.77 -2.38
C ASN A 206 0.44 6.60 -2.27
N THR A 207 1.36 6.42 -3.21
CA THR A 207 2.58 7.24 -3.29
C THR A 207 2.28 8.72 -3.32
N LEU A 208 1.25 9.14 -4.05
CA LEU A 208 0.86 10.54 -4.21
C LEU A 208 0.11 11.10 -2.98
N CYS A 209 -0.45 10.23 -2.15
CA CYS A 209 -1.04 10.60 -0.86
C CYS A 209 -0.02 10.64 0.29
N ASN A 210 1.26 10.41 0.01
CA ASN A 210 2.36 10.32 0.96
C ASN A 210 3.59 11.16 0.52
N PRO A 211 4.55 11.44 1.44
CA PRO A 211 4.58 11.13 2.86
C PRO A 211 3.61 12.00 3.68
N VAL A 212 3.47 11.73 5.00
CA VAL A 212 2.58 12.52 5.89
C VAL A 212 3.24 13.89 6.19
N MET A 213 3.28 14.73 5.15
CA MET A 213 3.82 16.10 5.14
C MET A 213 2.84 16.98 4.37
N PRO A 214 1.95 17.75 5.08
CA PRO A 214 0.85 18.48 4.44
C PRO A 214 1.31 19.46 3.35
N GLU A 215 2.40 20.16 3.60
CA GLU A 215 2.99 21.15 2.67
C GLU A 215 3.46 20.54 1.36
N LEU A 216 3.77 19.25 1.35
CA LEU A 216 4.14 18.51 0.15
C LEU A 216 2.92 17.87 -0.51
N VAL A 217 2.15 17.07 0.24
CA VAL A 217 1.06 16.25 -0.32
C VAL A 217 -0.11 17.11 -0.80
N HIS A 218 -0.38 18.23 -0.15
CA HIS A 218 -1.44 19.15 -0.59
C HIS A 218 -0.95 20.24 -1.56
N ASN A 219 0.23 20.03 -2.18
CA ASN A 219 0.77 20.92 -3.20
C ASN A 219 0.45 20.36 -4.60
N GLU A 220 -0.40 21.07 -5.34
CA GLU A 220 -0.85 20.70 -6.69
C GLU A 220 0.31 20.49 -7.65
N THR A 221 1.27 21.42 -7.68
CA THR A 221 2.45 21.34 -8.58
C THR A 221 3.27 20.08 -8.31
N ARG A 222 3.50 19.76 -7.03
CA ARG A 222 4.19 18.53 -6.63
C ARG A 222 3.41 17.29 -7.04
N LEU A 223 2.10 17.24 -6.76
CA LEU A 223 1.25 16.10 -7.10
C LEU A 223 1.30 15.79 -8.60
N LEU A 224 1.13 16.79 -9.44
CA LEU A 224 1.16 16.64 -10.90
C LEU A 224 2.56 16.23 -11.40
N LYS A 225 3.62 16.82 -10.83
CA LYS A 225 5.00 16.49 -11.20
C LYS A 225 5.34 15.04 -10.84
N ASN A 226 5.01 14.60 -9.62
CA ASN A 226 5.27 13.24 -9.18
C ASN A 226 4.38 12.22 -9.94
N ALA A 227 3.13 12.55 -10.23
CA ALA A 227 2.28 11.73 -11.10
C ALA A 227 2.88 11.56 -12.50
N THR A 228 3.46 12.63 -13.07
CA THR A 228 4.18 12.57 -14.37
C THR A 228 5.42 11.68 -14.27
N ILE A 229 6.23 11.80 -13.21
CA ILE A 229 7.40 10.93 -13.00
C ILE A 229 6.99 9.44 -12.94
N LEU A 230 5.92 9.12 -12.23
CA LEU A 230 5.39 7.75 -12.15
C LEU A 230 4.92 7.27 -13.53
N ALA A 231 4.11 8.08 -14.22
CA ALA A 231 3.56 7.76 -15.53
C ALA A 231 4.67 7.50 -16.56
N ASP A 232 5.65 8.39 -16.67
CA ASP A 232 6.75 8.28 -17.62
C ASP A 232 7.65 7.06 -17.31
N THR A 233 8.02 6.87 -16.03
CA THR A 233 8.93 5.78 -15.63
C THR A 233 8.31 4.40 -15.83
N LEU A 234 7.00 4.29 -15.60
CA LEU A 234 6.24 3.04 -15.69
C LEU A 234 5.55 2.83 -17.04
N ALA A 235 5.68 3.78 -17.97
CA ALA A 235 4.97 3.80 -19.25
C ALA A 235 3.44 3.63 -19.06
N LEU A 236 2.86 4.49 -18.20
CA LEU A 236 1.44 4.55 -17.88
C LEU A 236 0.80 5.82 -18.45
N GLU A 237 -0.49 5.80 -18.67
CA GLU A 237 -1.22 7.03 -18.98
C GLU A 237 -1.38 7.92 -17.74
N LEU A 238 -0.89 9.16 -17.80
CA LEU A 238 -0.99 10.11 -16.68
C LEU A 238 -2.42 10.27 -16.17
N ARG A 239 -3.42 10.28 -17.09
CA ARG A 239 -4.84 10.37 -16.69
C ARG A 239 -5.28 9.20 -15.83
N ARG A 240 -4.77 7.98 -16.07
CA ARG A 240 -5.10 6.80 -15.25
C ARG A 240 -4.39 6.85 -13.89
N VAL A 241 -3.14 7.33 -13.84
CA VAL A 241 -2.43 7.57 -12.56
C VAL A 241 -3.22 8.53 -11.68
N LEU A 242 -3.65 9.69 -12.24
CA LEU A 242 -4.46 10.67 -11.50
C LEU A 242 -5.83 10.11 -11.10
N ALA A 243 -6.49 9.34 -11.99
CA ALA A 243 -7.77 8.72 -11.70
C ALA A 243 -7.69 7.71 -10.56
N PHE A 244 -6.71 6.80 -10.57
CA PHE A 244 -6.52 5.86 -9.47
C PHE A 244 -6.11 6.55 -8.16
N THR A 245 -5.36 7.66 -8.23
CA THR A 245 -5.05 8.46 -7.04
C THR A 245 -6.31 9.10 -6.44
N PHE A 246 -7.20 9.62 -7.27
CA PHE A 246 -8.49 10.15 -6.83
C PHE A 246 -9.36 9.06 -6.19
N ILE A 247 -9.46 7.89 -6.84
CA ILE A 247 -10.20 6.74 -6.31
C ILE A 247 -9.61 6.29 -4.98
N TYR A 248 -8.28 6.14 -4.89
CA TYR A 248 -7.59 5.74 -3.66
C TYR A 248 -7.86 6.73 -2.51
N ALA A 249 -7.78 8.04 -2.79
CA ALA A 249 -8.04 9.05 -1.80
C ALA A 249 -9.49 8.99 -1.27
N CYS A 250 -10.48 8.80 -2.16
CA CYS A 250 -11.88 8.59 -1.76
C CYS A 250 -12.08 7.28 -1.01
N LEU A 251 -11.41 6.19 -1.43
CA LEU A 251 -11.47 4.89 -0.77
C LEU A 251 -10.91 4.95 0.65
N ASN A 252 -9.71 5.52 0.80
CA ASN A 252 -9.07 5.66 2.11
C ASN A 252 -9.93 6.50 3.06
N ALA A 253 -10.46 7.63 2.59
CA ALA A 253 -11.42 8.43 3.35
C ALA A 253 -12.67 7.61 3.73
N SER A 254 -13.15 6.72 2.86
CA SER A 254 -14.30 5.84 3.16
C SER A 254 -13.99 4.84 4.27
N TRP A 255 -12.79 4.25 4.28
CA TRP A 255 -12.37 3.35 5.36
C TRP A 255 -12.34 4.08 6.71
N TRP A 256 -11.73 5.25 6.77
CA TRP A 256 -11.60 6.01 8.00
C TRP A 256 -12.93 6.64 8.49
N THR A 257 -13.85 6.94 7.58
CA THR A 257 -15.22 7.35 7.97
C THR A 257 -15.95 6.24 8.74
N ARG A 258 -15.70 4.95 8.42
CA ARG A 258 -16.26 3.82 9.18
C ARG A 258 -15.60 3.63 10.56
N LEU A 259 -14.45 4.20 10.76
CA LEU A 259 -13.65 4.17 11.98
C LEU A 259 -13.71 5.52 12.73
N SER A 260 -14.78 6.28 12.54
CA SER A 260 -14.92 7.65 13.06
C SER A 260 -14.77 7.78 14.59
N GLU A 261 -14.98 6.68 15.33
CA GLU A 261 -14.72 6.64 16.79
C GLU A 261 -13.22 6.59 17.15
N ARG A 262 -12.35 6.34 16.18
CA ARG A 262 -10.90 6.33 16.42
C ARG A 262 -10.33 7.74 16.43
N GLU A 263 -9.44 7.99 17.38
CA GLU A 263 -8.70 9.24 17.45
C GLU A 263 -7.96 9.52 16.14
N GLY A 264 -8.07 10.74 15.62
CA GLY A 264 -7.45 11.20 14.39
C GLY A 264 -8.13 10.73 13.09
N ALA A 265 -9.25 9.97 13.16
CA ALA A 265 -9.95 9.50 11.96
C ALA A 265 -10.37 10.65 11.02
N ASP A 266 -10.93 11.73 11.58
CA ASP A 266 -11.36 12.90 10.82
C ASP A 266 -10.21 13.64 10.13
N ASP A 267 -9.02 13.64 10.73
CA ASP A 267 -7.84 14.26 10.14
C ASP A 267 -7.36 13.44 8.93
N ILE A 268 -7.40 12.12 9.02
CA ILE A 268 -7.02 11.22 7.91
C ILE A 268 -8.05 11.32 6.77
N VAL A 269 -9.35 11.38 7.09
CA VAL A 269 -10.41 11.64 6.10
C VAL A 269 -10.14 12.94 5.37
N ARG A 270 -9.92 14.02 6.12
CA ARG A 270 -9.65 15.37 5.59
C ARG A 270 -8.38 15.39 4.73
N TRP A 271 -7.33 14.69 5.16
CA TRP A 271 -6.08 14.50 4.42
C TRP A 271 -6.32 13.98 3.01
N HIS A 272 -6.98 12.84 2.90
CA HIS A 272 -7.22 12.19 1.62
C HIS A 272 -8.21 12.96 0.75
N LEU A 273 -9.28 13.52 1.34
CA LEU A 273 -10.21 14.34 0.57
C LEU A 273 -9.59 15.63 0.02
N ASN A 274 -8.58 16.19 0.68
CA ASN A 274 -7.84 17.33 0.13
C ASN A 274 -7.04 16.92 -1.12
N VAL A 275 -6.37 15.75 -1.11
CA VAL A 275 -5.71 15.21 -2.31
C VAL A 275 -6.72 15.00 -3.44
N ALA A 276 -7.86 14.38 -3.14
CA ALA A 276 -8.92 14.15 -4.12
C ALA A 276 -9.40 15.47 -4.75
N LYS A 277 -9.67 16.50 -3.95
CA LYS A 277 -10.10 17.83 -4.43
C LYS A 277 -9.08 18.51 -5.34
N ILE A 278 -7.78 18.34 -5.05
CA ILE A 278 -6.70 18.91 -5.89
C ILE A 278 -6.67 18.20 -7.25
N ILE A 279 -6.84 16.88 -7.28
CA ILE A 279 -6.69 16.08 -8.50
C ILE A 279 -7.94 16.13 -9.38
N GLU A 280 -9.13 16.23 -8.81
CA GLU A 280 -10.41 16.12 -9.53
C GLU A 280 -10.52 17.03 -10.79
N PRO A 281 -10.14 18.32 -10.76
CA PRO A 281 -10.18 19.17 -11.95
C PRO A 281 -9.32 18.67 -13.11
N HIS A 282 -8.17 18.06 -12.80
CA HIS A 282 -7.24 17.54 -13.81
C HIS A 282 -7.78 16.28 -14.49
N ILE A 283 -8.50 15.44 -13.76
CA ILE A 283 -9.16 14.26 -14.33
C ILE A 283 -10.26 14.69 -15.30
N GLN A 284 -11.11 15.62 -14.92
CA GLN A 284 -12.20 16.12 -15.77
C GLN A 284 -11.67 16.71 -17.09
N MET A 285 -10.60 17.50 -17.02
CA MET A 285 -9.97 18.09 -18.18
C MET A 285 -9.39 17.04 -19.14
N LEU A 286 -8.82 15.97 -18.62
CA LEU A 286 -8.21 14.90 -19.41
C LEU A 286 -9.26 13.98 -20.06
N TRP A 287 -10.43 13.78 -19.40
CA TRP A 287 -11.53 12.96 -19.94
C TRP A 287 -12.36 13.71 -21.00
N ASN A 288 -12.53 15.02 -20.84
CA ASN A 288 -13.32 15.83 -21.80
C ASN A 288 -12.56 16.09 -23.12
N LYS A 289 -11.25 15.88 -23.18
CA LYS A 289 -10.45 16.02 -24.42
C LYS A 289 -10.52 14.79 -25.33
N THR A 290 -11.21 13.73 -24.93
CA THR A 290 -11.30 12.46 -25.67
C THR A 290 -12.69 12.23 -26.33
N CYS A 291 -13.54 13.26 -26.36
CA CYS A 291 -14.82 13.26 -27.09
C CYS A 291 -14.71 14.05 -28.40
#